data_ea577a80ee795f716d1969ed941d9f51
#
_entry.id   ea577a80ee795f716d1969ed941d9f51
#
_cell.length_a   1.000
_cell.length_b   1.000
_cell.length_c   1.000
_cell.angle_alpha   90.00
_cell.angle_beta   90.00
_cell.angle_gamma   90.00
#
_symmetry.space_group_name_H-M   'P 1'
#
loop_
_entity.id
_entity.type
_entity.pdbx_description
1 polymer ?
#
loop_
_entity_poly.entity_id
_entity_poly.type
_entity_poly.pdbx_seq_one_letter_code
_entity_poly.pdbx_strand_id
1 'polypeptide(L)'
;MKRILTQAGIFALAMLAATPAAAAASTRDLVILGWVETVYLTEPGIKLKAKVDSGAETSSLDARIIKKFRQHGKRWVRFVLVDPMSGEEFVLVRERVRTIGVVQHDGGNQLRPTVTLQVCVADRLLDIEFSLVDRSEFSYRLLLGRRALKTFALIDPGNTYLTQPRCKIPGLESEDGS
;
A
#
# COMPACT_ATOMS: atom_id res chain seq x y z
N MET A 1 55.88 34.30 66.37
CA MET A 1 55.78 33.02 65.73
C MET A 1 54.33 32.78 65.27
N LYS A 2 54.02 33.07 64.00
CA LYS A 2 52.67 32.90 63.43
C LYS A 2 52.68 31.63 62.50
N ARG A 3 51.88 30.66 62.83
CA ARG A 3 51.69 29.48 61.98
C ARG A 3 50.62 29.76 60.94
N ILE A 4 50.99 29.62 59.66
CA ILE A 4 50.08 29.73 58.51
C ILE A 4 49.59 28.31 58.25
N LEU A 5 48.26 28.09 58.39
CA LEU A 5 47.60 26.86 57.96
C LEU A 5 47.20 27.01 56.48
N THR A 6 47.78 26.19 55.63
CA THR A 6 47.42 26.10 54.21
C THR A 6 46.27 25.07 54.09
N GLN A 7 45.08 25.55 53.71
CA GLN A 7 43.95 24.67 53.34
C GLN A 7 44.11 24.24 51.88
N ALA A 8 44.29 22.97 51.67
CA ALA A 8 44.25 22.35 50.34
C ALA A 8 42.78 22.04 49.97
N GLY A 9 42.23 22.78 49.04
CA GLY A 9 40.90 22.53 48.49
C GLY A 9 40.93 21.40 47.47
N ILE A 10 40.21 20.32 47.73
CA ILE A 10 40.02 19.22 46.81
C ILE A 10 38.85 19.57 45.88
N PHE A 11 39.12 19.91 44.61
CA PHE A 11 38.11 20.04 43.58
C PHE A 11 37.72 18.65 43.08
N ALA A 12 36.54 18.17 43.47
CA ALA A 12 35.94 16.95 42.90
C ALA A 12 35.32 17.28 41.53
N LEU A 13 35.96 16.86 40.46
CA LEU A 13 35.44 16.98 39.09
C LEU A 13 34.40 15.88 38.87
N ALA A 14 33.10 16.24 38.90
CA ALA A 14 32.00 15.29 38.60
C ALA A 14 31.94 15.14 37.07
N MET A 15 32.40 13.99 36.54
CA MET A 15 32.18 13.60 35.18
C MET A 15 30.72 13.18 35.00
N LEU A 16 29.90 14.01 34.33
CA LEU A 16 28.58 13.64 33.83
C LEU A 16 28.79 12.66 32.68
N ALA A 17 28.57 11.37 32.93
CA ALA A 17 28.49 10.37 31.87
C ALA A 17 27.20 10.60 31.07
N ALA A 18 27.29 11.21 29.91
CA ALA A 18 26.21 11.29 28.94
C ALA A 18 25.99 9.86 28.36
N THR A 19 24.94 9.17 28.79
CA THR A 19 24.51 7.92 28.17
C THR A 19 23.95 8.27 26.78
N PRO A 20 24.48 7.67 25.69
CA PRO A 20 23.87 7.86 24.38
C PRO A 20 22.46 7.24 24.41
N ALA A 21 21.43 8.04 24.19
CA ALA A 21 20.09 7.57 23.93
C ALA A 21 20.15 6.76 22.62
N ALA A 22 20.15 5.43 22.72
CA ALA A 22 19.98 4.57 21.57
C ALA A 22 18.62 4.89 20.97
N ALA A 23 18.61 5.59 19.83
CA ALA A 23 17.41 5.77 19.03
C ALA A 23 16.93 4.38 18.65
N ALA A 24 15.80 3.95 19.23
CA ALA A 24 15.14 2.72 18.85
C ALA A 24 14.77 2.86 17.36
N ALA A 25 15.54 2.19 16.50
CA ALA A 25 15.21 2.06 15.11
C ALA A 25 13.84 1.35 15.07
N SER A 26 12.81 2.06 14.61
CA SER A 26 11.50 1.47 14.36
C SER A 26 11.70 0.36 13.33
N THR A 27 11.72 -0.89 13.79
CA THR A 27 11.70 -2.06 12.91
C THR A 27 10.36 -2.03 12.19
N ARG A 28 10.40 -1.63 10.91
CA ARG A 28 9.21 -1.75 10.06
C ARG A 28 8.91 -3.24 9.97
N ASP A 29 7.74 -3.60 10.43
CA ASP A 29 7.22 -4.95 10.27
C ASP A 29 6.85 -5.15 8.79
N LEU A 30 7.84 -5.59 7.99
CA LEU A 30 7.70 -5.77 6.56
C LEU A 30 7.27 -7.20 6.26
N VAL A 31 6.28 -7.34 5.39
CA VAL A 31 5.81 -8.63 4.89
C VAL A 31 6.60 -9.01 3.63
N ILE A 32 7.03 -10.25 3.53
CA ILE A 32 7.64 -10.76 2.29
C ILE A 32 6.51 -11.21 1.37
N LEU A 33 6.42 -10.59 0.20
CA LEU A 33 5.48 -10.91 -0.87
C LEU A 33 6.22 -11.59 -2.02
N GLY A 34 5.59 -12.58 -2.65
CA GLY A 34 6.01 -13.08 -3.94
C GLY A 34 5.78 -12.05 -5.06
N TRP A 35 6.29 -12.28 -6.25
CA TRP A 35 6.05 -11.39 -7.39
C TRP A 35 4.61 -11.45 -7.93
N VAL A 36 3.83 -12.46 -7.51
CA VAL A 36 2.36 -12.55 -7.66
C VAL A 36 1.76 -12.95 -6.34
N GLU A 37 0.71 -12.24 -5.90
CA GLU A 37 -0.03 -12.53 -4.67
C GLU A 37 -1.54 -12.56 -4.91
N THR A 38 -2.27 -13.24 -4.01
CA THR A 38 -3.72 -13.09 -3.92
C THR A 38 -4.02 -11.90 -3.02
N VAL A 39 -4.88 -10.99 -3.50
CA VAL A 39 -5.38 -9.85 -2.73
C VAL A 39 -6.90 -9.90 -2.68
N TYR A 40 -7.49 -9.25 -1.69
CA TYR A 40 -8.93 -9.13 -1.56
C TYR A 40 -9.33 -7.65 -1.58
N LEU A 41 -10.12 -7.26 -2.57
CA LEU A 41 -10.80 -5.96 -2.59
C LEU A 41 -11.99 -6.04 -1.64
N THR A 42 -12.00 -5.22 -0.59
CA THR A 42 -13.08 -5.23 0.41
C THR A 42 -14.42 -4.84 -0.19
N GLU A 43 -14.39 -4.04 -1.23
CA GLU A 43 -15.55 -3.68 -2.02
C GLU A 43 -15.18 -3.79 -3.51
N PRO A 44 -15.86 -4.64 -4.26
CA PRO A 44 -17.14 -5.31 -3.98
C PRO A 44 -17.03 -6.67 -3.23
N GLY A 45 -15.90 -7.06 -2.73
CA GLY A 45 -15.74 -8.34 -2.03
C GLY A 45 -15.16 -9.45 -2.92
N ILE A 46 -14.17 -9.12 -3.75
CA ILE A 46 -13.59 -10.07 -4.72
C ILE A 46 -12.11 -10.32 -4.47
N LYS A 47 -11.69 -11.54 -4.75
CA LYS A 47 -10.27 -11.95 -4.74
C LYS A 47 -9.67 -11.77 -6.13
N LEU A 48 -8.50 -11.15 -6.19
CA LEU A 48 -7.77 -10.92 -7.44
C LEU A 48 -6.33 -11.42 -7.33
N LYS A 49 -5.79 -11.91 -8.45
CA LYS A 49 -4.35 -12.12 -8.59
C LYS A 49 -3.70 -10.78 -8.89
N ALA A 50 -2.76 -10.38 -8.04
CA ALA A 50 -2.04 -9.13 -8.14
C ALA A 50 -0.59 -9.36 -8.55
N LYS A 51 -0.12 -8.69 -9.60
CA LYS A 51 1.30 -8.59 -9.89
C LYS A 51 1.93 -7.60 -8.91
N VAL A 52 2.94 -8.03 -8.18
CA VAL A 52 3.75 -7.18 -7.30
C VAL A 52 4.89 -6.59 -8.13
N ASP A 53 4.79 -5.29 -8.46
CA ASP A 53 5.64 -4.67 -9.50
C ASP A 53 6.43 -3.49 -8.95
N SER A 54 7.70 -3.74 -8.61
CA SER A 54 8.62 -2.70 -8.18
C SER A 54 9.03 -1.73 -9.32
N GLY A 55 8.78 -2.07 -10.58
CA GLY A 55 9.02 -1.22 -11.74
C GLY A 55 7.97 -0.13 -11.90
N ALA A 56 6.73 -0.40 -11.51
CA ALA A 56 5.63 0.56 -11.60
C ALA A 56 5.59 1.49 -10.37
N GLU A 57 5.36 2.78 -10.58
CA GLU A 57 5.19 3.73 -9.47
C GLU A 57 3.81 3.60 -8.82
N THR A 58 2.75 3.59 -9.63
CA THR A 58 1.35 3.59 -9.19
C THR A 58 0.72 2.23 -9.45
N SER A 59 -0.10 1.77 -8.50
CA SER A 59 -0.91 0.58 -8.70
C SER A 59 -1.95 0.78 -9.81
N SER A 60 -2.36 -0.30 -10.45
CA SER A 60 -3.38 -0.27 -11.50
C SER A 60 -4.39 -1.40 -11.33
N LEU A 61 -5.62 -1.13 -11.71
CA LEU A 61 -6.73 -2.06 -11.59
C LEU A 61 -7.48 -2.13 -12.92
N ASP A 62 -7.79 -3.34 -13.34
CA ASP A 62 -8.66 -3.58 -14.50
C ASP A 62 -10.06 -3.06 -14.22
N ALA A 63 -10.49 -2.10 -15.04
CA ALA A 63 -11.79 -1.48 -14.89
C ALA A 63 -12.29 -0.89 -16.20
N ARG A 64 -13.55 -1.17 -16.52
CA ARG A 64 -14.25 -0.54 -17.63
C ARG A 64 -14.92 0.74 -17.16
N ILE A 65 -14.42 1.89 -17.59
CA ILE A 65 -14.97 3.20 -17.22
C ILE A 65 -16.28 3.45 -17.95
N ILE A 66 -17.36 3.67 -17.20
CA ILE A 66 -18.68 4.03 -17.73
C ILE A 66 -18.77 5.55 -17.92
N LYS A 67 -18.46 6.33 -16.87
CA LYS A 67 -18.65 7.79 -16.89
C LYS A 67 -17.70 8.49 -15.92
N LYS A 68 -17.19 9.65 -16.35
CA LYS A 68 -16.50 10.63 -15.50
C LYS A 68 -17.41 11.84 -15.34
N PHE A 69 -17.65 12.31 -14.11
CA PHE A 69 -18.58 13.40 -13.86
C PHE A 69 -18.14 14.28 -12.67
N ARG A 70 -18.84 15.39 -12.45
CA ARG A 70 -18.67 16.26 -11.30
C ARG A 70 -19.96 16.25 -10.48
N GLN A 71 -19.82 16.21 -9.15
CA GLN A 71 -20.92 16.30 -8.20
C GLN A 71 -20.42 16.99 -6.93
N HIS A 72 -21.15 18.00 -6.45
CA HIS A 72 -20.77 18.80 -5.27
C HIS A 72 -19.31 19.32 -5.31
N GLY A 73 -18.88 19.84 -6.47
CA GLY A 73 -17.54 20.38 -6.68
C GLY A 73 -16.43 19.33 -6.84
N LYS A 74 -16.69 18.09 -6.54
CA LYS A 74 -15.74 16.97 -6.64
C LYS A 74 -15.84 16.24 -7.98
N ARG A 75 -14.77 15.53 -8.32
CA ARG A 75 -14.68 14.73 -9.56
C ARG A 75 -14.90 13.27 -9.20
N TRP A 76 -15.80 12.61 -9.94
CA TRP A 76 -16.20 11.22 -9.72
C TRP A 76 -15.97 10.39 -10.97
N VAL A 77 -15.82 9.08 -10.77
CA VAL A 77 -15.79 8.11 -11.84
C VAL A 77 -16.72 6.94 -11.49
N ARG A 78 -17.56 6.55 -12.45
CA ARG A 78 -18.35 5.31 -12.41
C ARG A 78 -17.66 4.31 -13.32
N PHE A 79 -17.41 3.11 -12.80
CA PHE A 79 -16.69 2.06 -13.50
C PHE A 79 -17.21 0.69 -13.09
N VAL A 80 -16.89 -0.32 -13.90
CA VAL A 80 -17.22 -1.72 -13.67
C VAL A 80 -15.93 -2.47 -13.33
N LEU A 81 -16.01 -3.28 -12.29
CA LEU A 81 -15.08 -4.37 -12.00
C LEU A 81 -15.76 -5.68 -12.36
N VAL A 82 -14.98 -6.62 -12.90
CA VAL A 82 -15.45 -7.96 -13.19
C VAL A 82 -14.72 -8.94 -12.28
N ASP A 83 -15.46 -9.75 -11.56
CA ASP A 83 -14.85 -10.87 -10.82
C ASP A 83 -14.32 -11.90 -11.83
N PRO A 84 -13.02 -12.17 -11.86
CA PRO A 84 -12.44 -13.10 -12.82
C PRO A 84 -12.85 -14.56 -12.59
N MET A 85 -13.40 -14.88 -11.42
CA MET A 85 -13.82 -16.24 -11.08
C MET A 85 -15.27 -16.53 -11.47
N SER A 86 -16.18 -15.60 -11.18
CA SER A 86 -17.61 -15.76 -11.45
C SER A 86 -18.06 -15.09 -12.76
N GLY A 87 -17.29 -14.10 -13.25
CA GLY A 87 -17.70 -13.24 -14.35
C GLY A 87 -18.70 -12.16 -13.95
N GLU A 88 -19.05 -12.06 -12.66
CA GLU A 88 -20.00 -11.08 -12.16
C GLU A 88 -19.47 -9.65 -12.32
N GLU A 89 -20.33 -8.73 -12.76
CA GLU A 89 -20.01 -7.31 -12.93
C GLU A 89 -20.48 -6.48 -11.75
N PHE A 90 -19.59 -5.69 -11.17
CA PHE A 90 -19.84 -4.78 -10.06
C PHE A 90 -19.67 -3.34 -10.50
N VAL A 91 -20.72 -2.53 -10.37
CA VAL A 91 -20.68 -1.10 -10.69
C VAL A 91 -20.29 -0.31 -9.45
N LEU A 92 -19.15 0.37 -9.49
CA LEU A 92 -18.67 1.22 -8.42
C LEU A 92 -18.67 2.70 -8.83
N VAL A 93 -18.86 3.57 -7.85
CA VAL A 93 -18.72 5.02 -7.98
C VAL A 93 -17.75 5.50 -6.93
N ARG A 94 -16.65 6.15 -7.35
CA ARG A 94 -15.62 6.65 -6.43
C ARG A 94 -15.22 8.07 -6.79
N GLU A 95 -14.83 8.82 -5.76
CA GLU A 95 -14.19 10.11 -5.98
C GLU A 95 -12.85 9.90 -6.71
N ARG A 96 -12.62 10.70 -7.74
CA ARG A 96 -11.36 10.67 -8.48
C ARG A 96 -10.31 11.48 -7.74
N VAL A 97 -9.29 10.82 -7.20
CA VAL A 97 -8.18 11.45 -6.48
C VAL A 97 -7.38 12.35 -7.43
N ARG A 98 -6.95 11.78 -8.56
CA ARG A 98 -6.18 12.49 -9.59
C ARG A 98 -6.32 11.83 -10.97
N THR A 99 -5.63 12.36 -11.95
CA THR A 99 -5.44 11.71 -13.26
C THR A 99 -3.94 11.58 -13.49
N ILE A 100 -3.51 10.41 -13.90
CA ILE A 100 -2.10 10.17 -14.28
C ILE A 100 -2.01 10.01 -15.78
N GLY A 101 -0.89 10.48 -16.37
CA GLY A 101 -0.50 10.18 -17.73
C GLY A 101 0.45 9.00 -17.75
N VAL A 102 0.19 8.03 -18.60
CA VAL A 102 1.07 6.88 -18.84
C VAL A 102 1.48 6.88 -20.30
N VAL A 103 2.79 6.97 -20.54
CA VAL A 103 3.36 6.89 -21.89
C VAL A 103 3.20 5.45 -22.38
N GLN A 104 2.61 5.28 -23.54
CA GLN A 104 2.44 3.97 -24.19
C GLN A 104 3.62 3.67 -25.12
N HIS A 105 3.75 2.41 -25.52
CA HIS A 105 4.84 1.97 -26.42
C HIS A 105 4.79 2.65 -27.80
N ASP A 106 3.62 3.10 -28.24
CA ASP A 106 3.40 3.85 -29.48
C ASP A 106 3.72 5.35 -29.35
N GLY A 107 4.19 5.79 -28.18
CA GLY A 107 4.47 7.20 -27.86
C GLY A 107 3.23 8.00 -27.46
N GLY A 108 2.04 7.40 -27.46
CA GLY A 108 0.81 8.01 -26.96
C GLY A 108 0.81 8.22 -25.46
N ASN A 109 0.03 9.19 -24.97
CA ASN A 109 -0.14 9.44 -23.54
C ASN A 109 -1.58 9.11 -23.13
N GLN A 110 -1.75 8.02 -22.38
CA GLN A 110 -3.05 7.59 -21.88
C GLN A 110 -3.35 8.23 -20.52
N LEU A 111 -4.41 9.05 -20.45
CA LEU A 111 -4.88 9.66 -19.21
C LEU A 111 -5.80 8.70 -18.44
N ARG A 112 -5.34 8.26 -17.27
CA ARG A 112 -6.05 7.32 -16.41
C ARG A 112 -6.55 8.01 -15.14
N PRO A 113 -7.86 7.93 -14.81
CA PRO A 113 -8.35 8.38 -13.51
C PRO A 113 -7.84 7.45 -12.42
N THR A 114 -7.56 8.02 -11.24
CA THR A 114 -7.17 7.24 -10.06
C THR A 114 -8.24 7.36 -8.99
N VAL A 115 -8.45 6.27 -8.28
CA VAL A 115 -9.38 6.16 -7.15
C VAL A 115 -8.68 5.45 -6.00
N THR A 116 -9.13 5.69 -4.76
CA THR A 116 -8.70 4.91 -3.61
C THR A 116 -9.67 3.77 -3.36
N LEU A 117 -9.12 2.56 -3.19
CA LEU A 117 -9.87 1.38 -2.78
C LEU A 117 -9.17 0.71 -1.62
N GLN A 118 -9.94 0.11 -0.74
CA GLN A 118 -9.44 -0.66 0.38
C GLN A 118 -9.15 -2.10 -0.05
N VAL A 119 -7.95 -2.57 0.26
CA VAL A 119 -7.44 -3.87 -0.17
C VAL A 119 -6.78 -4.58 1.00
N CYS A 120 -7.09 -5.85 1.16
CA CYS A 120 -6.36 -6.74 2.04
C CYS A 120 -5.24 -7.43 1.28
N VAL A 121 -4.00 -7.21 1.72
CA VAL A 121 -2.78 -7.87 1.21
C VAL A 121 -2.10 -8.53 2.40
N ALA A 122 -1.93 -9.84 2.37
CA ALA A 122 -1.50 -10.63 3.54
C ALA A 122 -2.44 -10.37 4.75
N ASP A 123 -1.91 -9.82 5.83
CA ASP A 123 -2.64 -9.41 7.04
C ASP A 123 -2.87 -7.88 7.12
N ARG A 124 -2.57 -7.14 6.06
CA ARG A 124 -2.63 -5.67 6.01
C ARG A 124 -3.83 -5.19 5.25
N LEU A 125 -4.70 -4.44 5.93
CA LEU A 125 -5.81 -3.71 5.31
C LEU A 125 -5.32 -2.30 4.93
N LEU A 126 -5.30 -1.99 3.64
CA LEU A 126 -4.62 -0.83 3.08
C LEU A 126 -5.55 -0.05 2.16
N ASP A 127 -5.54 1.28 2.30
CA ASP A 127 -6.15 2.18 1.31
C ASP A 127 -5.12 2.46 0.21
N ILE A 128 -5.35 1.88 -0.97
CA ILE A 128 -4.42 1.95 -2.10
C ILE A 128 -5.03 2.78 -3.22
N GLU A 129 -4.23 3.70 -3.78
CA GLU A 129 -4.58 4.46 -4.96
C GLU A 129 -4.34 3.64 -6.23
N PHE A 130 -5.40 3.37 -6.99
CA PHE A 130 -5.34 2.64 -8.25
C PHE A 130 -5.64 3.54 -9.44
N SER A 131 -4.83 3.45 -10.48
CA SER A 131 -5.20 3.92 -11.80
C SER A 131 -6.12 2.91 -12.46
N LEU A 132 -7.28 3.39 -12.94
CA LEU A 132 -8.25 2.56 -13.65
C LEU A 132 -7.89 2.49 -15.13
N VAL A 133 -7.77 1.29 -15.66
CA VAL A 133 -7.37 1.03 -17.04
C VAL A 133 -7.91 -0.33 -17.47
N ASP A 134 -8.16 -0.49 -18.76
CA ASP A 134 -8.44 -1.80 -19.33
C ASP A 134 -7.18 -2.67 -19.27
N ARG A 135 -7.27 -3.79 -18.55
CA ARG A 135 -6.23 -4.80 -18.42
C ARG A 135 -6.72 -6.19 -18.87
N SER A 136 -7.78 -6.23 -19.68
CA SER A 136 -8.40 -7.47 -20.16
C SER A 136 -7.41 -8.40 -20.86
N GLU A 137 -6.44 -7.81 -21.59
CA GLU A 137 -5.39 -8.54 -22.30
C GLU A 137 -4.19 -8.92 -21.42
N PHE A 138 -4.15 -8.49 -20.14
CA PHE A 138 -3.04 -8.80 -19.24
C PHE A 138 -3.36 -10.01 -18.36
N SER A 139 -2.33 -10.82 -18.06
CA SER A 139 -2.44 -11.98 -17.17
C SER A 139 -2.91 -11.62 -15.76
N TYR A 140 -2.68 -10.38 -15.32
CA TYR A 140 -3.03 -9.91 -13.98
C TYR A 140 -3.92 -8.68 -14.05
N ARG A 141 -5.13 -8.80 -13.52
CA ARG A 141 -6.13 -7.71 -13.47
C ARG A 141 -5.76 -6.60 -12.49
N LEU A 142 -4.88 -6.89 -11.53
CA LEU A 142 -4.40 -5.94 -10.54
C LEU A 142 -2.87 -5.93 -10.52
N LEU A 143 -2.30 -4.74 -10.36
CA LEU A 143 -0.87 -4.52 -10.19
C LEU A 143 -0.65 -3.64 -8.96
N LEU A 144 0.22 -4.07 -8.06
CA LEU A 144 0.67 -3.30 -6.91
C LEU A 144 1.98 -2.59 -7.23
N GLY A 145 1.97 -1.27 -7.23
CA GLY A 145 3.13 -0.43 -7.51
C GLY A 145 3.89 -0.01 -6.26
N ARG A 146 5.08 0.60 -6.46
CA ARG A 146 5.98 1.03 -5.38
C ARG A 146 5.33 1.93 -4.33
N ARG A 147 4.37 2.79 -4.71
CA ARG A 147 3.68 3.66 -3.75
C ARG A 147 2.96 2.87 -2.66
N ALA A 148 2.33 1.75 -3.02
CA ALA A 148 1.70 0.86 -2.07
C ALA A 148 2.74 0.03 -1.31
N LEU A 149 3.68 -0.59 -2.03
CA LEU A 149 4.60 -1.59 -1.50
C LEU A 149 5.62 -1.03 -0.49
N LYS A 150 6.13 0.19 -0.71
CA LYS A 150 7.24 0.78 0.05
C LYS A 150 7.02 0.89 1.56
N THR A 151 5.79 0.83 2.01
CA THR A 151 5.42 1.05 3.41
C THR A 151 5.36 -0.23 4.22
N PHE A 152 5.18 -1.40 3.56
CA PHE A 152 4.89 -2.64 4.27
C PHE A 152 5.52 -3.90 3.65
N ALA A 153 6.13 -3.86 2.45
CA ALA A 153 6.51 -5.07 1.73
C ALA A 153 7.99 -5.12 1.31
N LEU A 154 8.55 -6.33 1.36
CA LEU A 154 9.70 -6.78 0.59
C LEU A 154 9.21 -7.72 -0.50
N ILE A 155 9.93 -7.81 -1.62
CA ILE A 155 9.53 -8.64 -2.77
C ILE A 155 10.52 -9.78 -2.94
N ASP A 156 10.02 -10.99 -2.97
CA ASP A 156 10.75 -12.18 -3.39
C ASP A 156 10.42 -12.46 -4.87
N PRO A 157 11.37 -12.22 -5.79
CA PRO A 157 11.13 -12.43 -7.22
C PRO A 157 11.14 -13.90 -7.64
N GLY A 158 11.57 -14.81 -6.77
CA GLY A 158 11.65 -16.25 -7.04
C GLY A 158 10.36 -17.00 -6.76
N ASN A 159 9.44 -16.42 -5.98
CA ASN A 159 8.26 -17.12 -5.51
C ASN A 159 6.95 -16.36 -5.79
N THR A 160 5.82 -17.09 -5.74
CA THR A 160 4.46 -16.55 -5.89
C THR A 160 3.59 -17.07 -4.75
N TYR A 161 2.54 -16.31 -4.43
CA TYR A 161 1.51 -16.70 -3.44
C TYR A 161 2.09 -17.08 -2.07
N LEU A 162 3.06 -16.30 -1.60
CA LEU A 162 3.67 -16.48 -0.28
C LEU A 162 2.71 -16.12 0.85
N THR A 163 1.71 -15.30 0.53
CA THR A 163 0.72 -14.83 1.50
C THR A 163 -0.70 -15.08 1.02
N GLN A 164 -1.64 -15.05 2.00
CA GLN A 164 -3.07 -15.04 1.73
C GLN A 164 -3.70 -13.84 2.42
N PRO A 165 -4.77 -13.23 1.86
CA PRO A 165 -5.48 -12.15 2.52
C PRO A 165 -6.18 -12.66 3.78
N ARG A 166 -5.75 -12.16 4.97
CA ARG A 166 -6.25 -12.56 6.29
C ARG A 166 -6.61 -11.36 7.15
N CYS A 167 -7.09 -10.28 6.54
CA CYS A 167 -7.46 -9.08 7.27
C CYS A 167 -8.77 -9.27 8.03
N LYS A 168 -8.83 -8.70 9.23
CA LYS A 168 -10.11 -8.50 9.91
C LYS A 168 -10.85 -7.37 9.21
N ILE A 169 -11.91 -7.68 8.49
CA ILE A 169 -12.73 -6.70 7.78
C ILE A 169 -13.98 -6.46 8.61
N PRO A 170 -14.21 -5.22 9.10
CA PRO A 170 -15.43 -4.91 9.85
C PRO A 170 -16.67 -5.24 9.02
N GLY A 171 -17.56 -6.09 9.56
CA GLY A 171 -18.80 -6.51 8.89
C GLY A 171 -18.69 -7.76 8.00
N LEU A 172 -17.49 -8.33 7.79
CA LEU A 172 -17.30 -9.69 7.29
C LEU A 172 -16.82 -10.55 8.47
N GLU A 173 -17.72 -11.23 9.15
CA GLU A 173 -17.32 -12.29 10.06
C GLU A 173 -16.76 -13.44 9.20
N SER A 174 -15.56 -13.87 9.51
CA SER A 174 -14.95 -15.04 8.90
C SER A 174 -15.80 -16.26 9.23
N GLU A 175 -16.46 -16.83 8.24
CA GLU A 175 -17.04 -18.19 8.31
C GLU A 175 -15.91 -19.26 8.32
N ASP A 176 -14.92 -19.11 9.19
CA ASP A 176 -13.92 -20.13 9.47
C ASP A 176 -14.06 -20.56 10.92
N GLY A 177 -15.02 -21.44 11.17
CA GLY A 177 -15.28 -21.99 12.49
C GLY A 177 -16.18 -23.21 12.45
N SER A 178 -15.74 -24.32 11.88
CA SER A 178 -16.14 -25.67 12.25
C SER A 178 -15.17 -26.69 11.66
#